data_c15d6b16d4196d0782dca86e8ab8a3e7
#
_entry.id   c15d6b16d4196d0782dca86e8ab8a3e7
#
_cell.length_a   1.000
_cell.length_b   1.000
_cell.length_c   1.000
_cell.angle_alpha   90.00
_cell.angle_beta   90.00
_cell.angle_gamma   90.00
#
_symmetry.space_group_name_H-M   'P 1'
#
loop_
_entity.id
_entity.type
_entity.pdbx_description
1 polymer ?
#
loop_
_entity_poly.entity_id
_entity_poly.type
_entity_poly.pdbx_seq_one_letter_code
_entity_poly.pdbx_strand_id
1 'polypeptide(L)'
;SATTLALATIVIAMFLRPDPYLVANKESVTKLAKGDTKKALKHIRNNPKALFAILSIAIGHVAMVSVMVMTPVHMAHVDVTLTVIGLVISIHVLGMYAFSPLVGALSDRLGRIRVIQIGIATLLLSTIVSGFARADDAYTLGVGLFLLGLGWSCTLIAGSALLSESVESAFKASSQGASDLVMNLSGAAG
;
A
#
# COMPACT_ATOMS: atom_id res chain seq x y z
N SER A 1 -10.14 12.02 -18.35
CA SER A 1 -11.19 12.85 -17.75
C SER A 1 -12.08 12.01 -16.82
N ALA A 2 -12.87 12.65 -15.91
CA ALA A 2 -13.77 11.95 -14.99
C ALA A 2 -14.79 11.06 -15.73
N THR A 3 -15.20 11.47 -16.94
CA THR A 3 -16.11 10.71 -17.81
C THR A 3 -15.52 9.38 -18.30
N THR A 4 -14.24 9.34 -18.65
CA THR A 4 -13.56 8.10 -19.08
C THR A 4 -13.41 7.12 -17.93
N LEU A 5 -13.11 7.60 -16.74
CA LEU A 5 -13.05 6.78 -15.52
C LEU A 5 -14.43 6.21 -15.16
N ALA A 6 -15.49 7.02 -15.22
CA ALA A 6 -16.86 6.57 -14.97
C ALA A 6 -17.29 5.50 -15.97
N LEU A 7 -17.05 5.70 -17.28
CA LEU A 7 -17.33 4.70 -18.32
C LEU A 7 -16.54 3.40 -18.10
N ALA A 8 -15.24 3.48 -17.79
CA ALA A 8 -14.43 2.30 -17.50
C ALA A 8 -14.98 1.53 -16.28
N THR A 9 -15.37 2.23 -15.21
CA THR A 9 -15.97 1.62 -14.02
C THR A 9 -17.29 0.92 -14.33
N ILE A 10 -18.15 1.54 -15.14
CA ILE A 10 -19.44 0.94 -15.55
C ILE A 10 -19.18 -0.32 -16.39
N VAL A 11 -18.26 -0.27 -17.36
CA VAL A 11 -17.90 -1.41 -18.20
C VAL A 11 -17.36 -2.56 -17.34
N ILE A 12 -16.40 -2.29 -16.44
CA ILE A 12 -15.85 -3.29 -15.52
C ILE A 12 -16.97 -3.89 -14.66
N ALA A 13 -17.86 -3.06 -14.08
CA ALA A 13 -18.97 -3.54 -13.26
C ALA A 13 -19.98 -4.41 -14.04
N MET A 14 -20.18 -4.16 -15.34
CA MET A 14 -21.02 -5.00 -16.20
C MET A 14 -20.38 -6.36 -16.47
N PHE A 15 -19.06 -6.41 -16.71
CA PHE A 15 -18.33 -7.65 -16.98
C PHE A 15 -18.07 -8.48 -15.71
N LEU A 16 -18.13 -7.89 -14.52
CA LEU A 16 -17.98 -8.57 -13.23
C LEU A 16 -19.29 -9.20 -12.70
N ARG A 17 -20.30 -9.39 -13.53
CA ARG A 17 -21.52 -10.10 -13.15
C ARG A 17 -21.48 -11.53 -13.71
N PRO A 18 -21.71 -12.59 -12.87
CA PRO A 18 -21.98 -12.55 -11.42
C PRO A 18 -20.72 -12.19 -10.61
N ASP A 19 -20.91 -11.56 -9.45
CA ASP A 19 -19.82 -11.16 -8.54
C ASP A 19 -18.90 -12.37 -8.26
N PRO A 20 -17.60 -12.29 -8.64
CA PRO A 20 -16.66 -13.40 -8.45
C PRO A 20 -16.54 -13.85 -6.99
N TYR A 21 -16.68 -12.92 -6.05
CA TYR A 21 -16.64 -13.20 -4.62
C TYR A 21 -17.84 -14.06 -4.19
N LEU A 22 -19.03 -13.74 -4.67
CA LEU A 22 -20.24 -14.52 -4.38
C LEU A 22 -20.19 -15.90 -5.04
N VAL A 23 -19.60 -16.01 -6.22
CA VAL A 23 -19.41 -17.30 -6.91
C VAL A 23 -18.42 -18.19 -6.17
N ALA A 24 -17.30 -17.62 -5.73
CA ALA A 24 -16.25 -18.34 -5.00
C ALA A 24 -16.70 -18.79 -3.59
N ASN A 25 -17.64 -18.06 -2.96
CA ASN A 25 -18.03 -18.25 -1.57
C ASN A 25 -19.52 -18.60 -1.40
N LYS A 26 -20.11 -19.31 -2.34
CA LYS A 26 -21.57 -19.65 -2.34
C LYS A 26 -22.08 -20.22 -1.01
N GLU A 27 -21.27 -21.04 -0.32
CA GLU A 27 -21.64 -21.64 0.96
C GLU A 27 -21.45 -20.69 2.17
N SER A 28 -20.62 -19.66 2.03
CA SER A 28 -20.29 -18.72 3.11
C SER A 28 -21.19 -17.49 3.14
N VAL A 29 -21.91 -17.19 2.05
CA VAL A 29 -22.76 -15.98 1.92
C VAL A 29 -23.88 -15.91 2.98
N THR A 30 -24.38 -17.05 3.42
CA THR A 30 -25.41 -17.14 4.46
C THR A 30 -24.91 -16.72 5.86
N LYS A 31 -23.58 -16.72 6.08
CA LYS A 31 -22.95 -16.33 7.37
C LYS A 31 -22.30 -14.94 7.34
N LEU A 32 -22.19 -14.30 6.17
CA LEU A 32 -21.58 -12.97 5.97
C LEU A 32 -22.52 -11.81 6.33
N ALA A 33 -23.67 -12.08 6.95
CA ALA A 33 -24.57 -11.06 7.46
C ALA A 33 -23.88 -10.26 8.58
N LYS A 34 -23.48 -9.03 8.28
CA LYS A 34 -22.84 -8.04 9.16
C LYS A 34 -21.53 -8.53 9.78
N GLY A 35 -20.42 -8.31 9.07
CA GLY A 35 -19.08 -8.43 9.65
C GLY A 35 -19.02 -7.60 10.93
N ASP A 36 -18.95 -8.28 12.07
CA ASP A 36 -18.80 -7.62 13.36
C ASP A 36 -17.35 -7.09 13.43
N THR A 37 -17.15 -5.84 13.05
CA THR A 37 -15.85 -5.15 13.03
C THR A 37 -15.16 -5.25 14.39
N LYS A 38 -15.93 -5.29 15.50
CA LYS A 38 -15.37 -5.47 16.85
C LYS A 38 -14.78 -6.85 17.03
N LYS A 39 -15.41 -7.90 16.50
CA LYS A 39 -14.87 -9.28 16.56
C LYS A 39 -13.64 -9.40 15.67
N ALA A 40 -13.66 -8.83 14.46
CA ALA A 40 -12.49 -8.79 13.59
C ALA A 40 -11.31 -8.10 14.27
N LEU A 41 -11.52 -6.95 14.89
CA LEU A 41 -10.49 -6.20 15.61
C LEU A 41 -9.94 -6.98 16.81
N LYS A 42 -10.81 -7.67 17.57
CA LYS A 42 -10.40 -8.56 18.65
C LYS A 42 -9.57 -9.74 18.14
N HIS A 43 -9.97 -10.32 17.01
CA HIS A 43 -9.25 -11.43 16.38
C HIS A 43 -7.86 -11.00 15.91
N ILE A 44 -7.76 -9.82 15.25
CA ILE A 44 -6.49 -9.21 14.85
C ILE A 44 -5.57 -8.99 16.04
N ARG A 45 -6.09 -8.39 17.14
CA ARG A 45 -5.29 -8.09 18.34
C ARG A 45 -4.71 -9.34 19.00
N ASN A 46 -5.40 -10.46 18.91
CA ASN A 46 -4.98 -11.74 19.50
C ASN A 46 -4.09 -12.56 18.54
N ASN A 47 -3.92 -12.13 17.28
CA ASN A 47 -3.10 -12.81 16.29
C ASN A 47 -1.84 -11.97 15.99
N PRO A 48 -0.65 -12.38 16.47
CA PRO A 48 0.57 -11.60 16.31
C PRO A 48 0.97 -11.40 14.84
N LYS A 49 0.65 -12.35 13.95
CA LYS A 49 0.94 -12.20 12.50
C LYS A 49 0.04 -11.16 11.85
N ALA A 50 -1.25 -11.15 12.19
CA ALA A 50 -2.20 -10.15 11.70
C ALA A 50 -1.84 -8.75 12.21
N LEU A 51 -1.48 -8.63 13.49
CA LEU A 51 -1.04 -7.36 14.08
C LEU A 51 0.25 -6.86 13.42
N PHE A 52 1.25 -7.74 13.23
CA PHE A 52 2.50 -7.40 12.54
C PHE A 52 2.23 -6.91 11.11
N ALA A 53 1.33 -7.57 10.37
CA ALA A 53 0.95 -7.17 9.02
C ALA A 53 0.38 -5.75 8.99
N ILE A 54 -0.61 -5.44 9.84
CA ILE A 54 -1.25 -4.12 9.89
C ILE A 54 -0.25 -3.04 10.30
N LEU A 55 0.57 -3.29 11.33
CA LEU A 55 1.58 -2.33 11.77
C LEU A 55 2.62 -2.06 10.69
N SER A 56 3.05 -3.08 9.96
CA SER A 56 4.00 -2.93 8.86
C SER A 56 3.43 -2.08 7.72
N ILE A 57 2.16 -2.30 7.36
CA ILE A 57 1.46 -1.49 6.35
C ILE A 57 1.34 -0.04 6.84
N ALA A 58 0.91 0.18 8.08
CA ALA A 58 0.72 1.51 8.63
C ALA A 58 2.04 2.31 8.70
N ILE A 59 3.10 1.70 9.23
CA ILE A 59 4.43 2.33 9.31
C ILE A 59 4.97 2.64 7.91
N GLY A 60 4.84 1.68 6.98
CA GLY A 60 5.26 1.90 5.59
C GLY A 60 4.50 3.04 4.93
N HIS A 61 3.20 3.19 5.23
CA HIS A 61 2.37 4.26 4.70
C HIS A 61 2.71 5.63 5.30
N VAL A 62 2.94 5.72 6.61
CA VAL A 62 3.42 6.95 7.27
C VAL A 62 4.72 7.41 6.63
N ALA A 63 5.71 6.52 6.52
CA ALA A 63 6.99 6.86 5.90
C ALA A 63 6.81 7.36 4.46
N MET A 64 5.96 6.68 3.69
CA MET A 64 5.66 7.06 2.30
C MET A 64 5.01 8.43 2.21
N VAL A 65 3.96 8.70 3.01
CA VAL A 65 3.23 9.98 2.97
C VAL A 65 4.14 11.13 3.41
N SER A 66 4.88 10.95 4.51
CA SER A 66 5.76 11.99 5.06
C SER A 66 6.82 12.45 4.05
N VAL A 67 7.51 11.51 3.41
CA VAL A 67 8.56 11.83 2.42
C VAL A 67 7.94 12.37 1.13
N MET A 68 6.87 11.74 0.63
CA MET A 68 6.24 12.10 -0.63
C MET A 68 5.62 13.50 -0.58
N VAL A 69 5.03 13.90 0.55
CA VAL A 69 4.43 15.24 0.70
C VAL A 69 5.50 16.32 0.84
N MET A 70 6.58 16.04 1.59
CA MET A 70 7.65 17.01 1.82
C MET A 70 8.54 17.26 0.60
N THR A 71 8.76 16.25 -0.24
CA THR A 71 9.68 16.36 -1.38
C THR A 71 9.26 17.45 -2.40
N PRO A 72 8.01 17.49 -2.92
CA PRO A 72 7.60 18.56 -3.83
C PRO A 72 7.67 19.96 -3.21
N VAL A 73 7.34 20.08 -1.92
CA VAL A 73 7.42 21.35 -1.18
C VAL A 73 8.87 21.79 -1.10
N HIS A 74 9.77 20.88 -0.77
CA HIS A 74 11.20 21.17 -0.69
C HIS A 74 11.79 21.60 -2.04
N MET A 75 11.45 20.90 -3.12
CA MET A 75 11.87 21.24 -4.48
C MET A 75 11.31 22.61 -4.94
N ALA A 76 10.07 22.92 -4.60
CA ALA A 76 9.45 24.18 -4.97
C ALA A 76 10.12 25.40 -4.29
N HIS A 77 10.67 25.24 -3.09
CA HIS A 77 11.39 26.32 -2.37
C HIS A 77 12.72 26.73 -3.03
N VAL A 78 13.27 25.93 -3.92
CA VAL A 78 14.52 26.21 -4.66
C VAL A 78 14.27 26.38 -6.15
N ASP A 79 13.06 26.82 -6.52
CA ASP A 79 12.64 27.16 -7.90
C ASP A 79 12.78 26.02 -8.92
N VAL A 80 12.72 24.76 -8.47
CA VAL A 80 12.66 23.62 -9.40
C VAL A 80 11.34 23.66 -10.18
N THR A 81 11.41 23.46 -11.49
CA THR A 81 10.23 23.56 -12.36
C THR A 81 9.19 22.46 -12.05
N LEU A 82 7.90 22.78 -12.22
CA LEU A 82 6.81 21.83 -12.02
C LEU A 82 6.95 20.56 -12.88
N THR A 83 7.58 20.69 -14.06
CA THR A 83 7.86 19.54 -14.93
C THR A 83 8.81 18.54 -14.29
N VAL A 84 9.87 19.02 -13.64
CA VAL A 84 10.86 18.17 -12.94
C VAL A 84 10.23 17.56 -11.70
N ILE A 85 9.48 18.34 -10.92
CA ILE A 85 8.72 17.83 -9.77
C ILE A 85 7.76 16.73 -10.21
N GLY A 86 7.01 16.94 -11.29
CA GLY A 86 6.10 15.95 -11.86
C GLY A 86 6.80 14.67 -12.30
N LEU A 87 8.02 14.78 -12.88
CA LEU A 87 8.84 13.63 -13.26
C LEU A 87 9.25 12.81 -12.02
N VAL A 88 9.74 13.46 -10.98
CA VAL A 88 10.16 12.80 -9.73
C VAL A 88 8.98 12.07 -9.07
N ILE A 89 7.79 12.69 -9.04
CA ILE A 89 6.57 12.04 -8.55
C ILE A 89 6.19 10.84 -9.44
N SER A 90 6.32 10.96 -10.75
CA SER A 90 6.01 9.88 -11.69
C SER A 90 6.93 8.66 -11.49
N ILE A 91 8.20 8.89 -11.19
CA ILE A 91 9.18 7.85 -10.83
C ILE A 91 8.77 7.15 -9.52
N HIS A 92 8.27 7.89 -8.53
CA HIS A 92 7.71 7.32 -7.31
C HIS A 92 6.53 6.38 -7.61
N VAL A 93 5.56 6.85 -8.37
CA VAL A 93 4.37 6.07 -8.76
C VAL A 93 4.76 4.82 -9.55
N LEU A 94 5.78 4.91 -10.41
CA LEU A 94 6.36 3.77 -11.11
C LEU A 94 6.89 2.72 -10.10
N GLY A 95 7.62 3.16 -9.07
CA GLY A 95 8.11 2.28 -7.99
C GLY A 95 6.96 1.59 -7.23
N MET A 96 5.85 2.29 -7.00
CA MET A 96 4.67 1.74 -6.31
C MET A 96 3.98 0.61 -7.08
N TYR A 97 3.80 0.77 -8.39
CA TYR A 97 2.88 -0.07 -9.15
C TYR A 97 3.54 -0.95 -10.21
N ALA A 98 4.57 -0.48 -10.92
CA ALA A 98 5.15 -1.23 -12.03
C ALA A 98 5.78 -2.56 -11.59
N PHE A 99 6.31 -2.62 -10.37
CA PHE A 99 6.95 -3.80 -9.81
C PHE A 99 6.01 -4.65 -8.94
N SER A 100 4.74 -4.28 -8.80
CA SER A 100 3.77 -5.02 -7.96
C SER A 100 3.64 -6.50 -8.30
N PRO A 101 3.61 -6.93 -9.58
CA PRO A 101 3.57 -8.36 -9.91
C PRO A 101 4.84 -9.10 -9.47
N LEU A 102 6.00 -8.44 -9.59
CA LEU A 102 7.28 -9.00 -9.16
C LEU A 102 7.34 -9.12 -7.63
N VAL A 103 6.88 -8.10 -6.91
CA VAL A 103 6.78 -8.11 -5.44
C VAL A 103 5.83 -9.23 -4.98
N GLY A 104 4.70 -9.41 -5.66
CA GLY A 104 3.77 -10.51 -5.39
C GLY A 104 4.45 -11.87 -5.55
N ALA A 105 5.09 -12.11 -6.70
CA ALA A 105 5.82 -13.35 -6.95
C ALA A 105 6.97 -13.59 -5.96
N LEU A 106 7.68 -12.52 -5.57
CA LEU A 106 8.74 -12.58 -4.56
C LEU A 106 8.16 -12.94 -3.19
N SER A 107 7.01 -12.38 -2.84
CA SER A 107 6.28 -12.64 -1.61
C SER A 107 5.81 -14.10 -1.53
N ASP A 108 5.41 -14.69 -2.66
CA ASP A 108 5.06 -16.11 -2.74
C ASP A 108 6.28 -17.03 -2.58
N ARG A 109 7.43 -16.65 -3.12
CA ARG A 109 8.66 -17.47 -3.10
C ARG A 109 9.45 -17.36 -1.80
N LEU A 110 9.67 -16.16 -1.29
CA LEU A 110 10.49 -15.91 -0.10
C LEU A 110 9.67 -15.95 1.20
N GLY A 111 8.35 -15.84 1.09
CA GLY A 111 7.43 -15.71 2.21
C GLY A 111 7.15 -14.24 2.59
N ARG A 112 5.94 -14.02 3.13
CA ARG A 112 5.36 -12.69 3.39
C ARG A 112 6.25 -11.84 4.31
N ILE A 113 6.70 -12.42 5.42
CA ILE A 113 7.47 -11.70 6.45
C ILE A 113 8.81 -11.20 5.89
N ARG A 114 9.52 -12.00 5.09
CA ARG A 114 10.79 -11.59 4.51
C ARG A 114 10.63 -10.43 3.54
N VAL A 115 9.58 -10.44 2.72
CA VAL A 115 9.32 -9.34 1.78
C VAL A 115 8.90 -8.07 2.52
N ILE A 116 8.14 -8.16 3.62
CA ILE A 116 7.88 -7.02 4.50
C ILE A 116 9.19 -6.45 5.05
N GLN A 117 10.11 -7.29 5.54
CA GLN A 117 11.41 -6.85 6.05
C GLN A 117 12.25 -6.15 4.98
N ILE A 118 12.29 -6.70 3.76
CA ILE A 118 12.94 -6.06 2.60
C ILE A 118 12.28 -4.70 2.32
N GLY A 119 10.95 -4.62 2.34
CA GLY A 119 10.21 -3.38 2.17
C GLY A 119 10.59 -2.32 3.20
N ILE A 120 10.64 -2.70 4.49
CA ILE A 120 11.04 -1.80 5.58
C ILE A 120 12.49 -1.32 5.38
N ALA A 121 13.40 -2.22 5.04
CA ALA A 121 14.80 -1.85 4.77
C ALA A 121 14.92 -0.90 3.57
N THR A 122 14.12 -1.13 2.51
CA THR A 122 14.06 -0.25 1.33
C THR A 122 13.49 1.12 1.69
N LEU A 123 12.45 1.20 2.54
CA LEU A 123 11.91 2.46 3.05
C LEU A 123 12.95 3.24 3.85
N LEU A 124 13.69 2.58 4.75
CA LEU A 124 14.78 3.19 5.50
C LEU A 124 15.88 3.73 4.58
N LEU A 125 16.27 2.95 3.58
CA LEU A 125 17.25 3.40 2.58
C LEU A 125 16.73 4.61 1.80
N SER A 126 15.47 4.59 1.40
CA SER A 126 14.81 5.71 0.73
C SER A 126 14.84 6.99 1.57
N THR A 127 14.48 6.90 2.86
CA THR A 127 14.50 8.08 3.76
C THR A 127 15.91 8.62 3.95
N ILE A 128 16.93 7.77 4.00
CA ILE A 128 18.34 8.18 4.06
C ILE A 128 18.71 8.90 2.77
N VAL A 129 18.47 8.28 1.60
CA VAL A 129 18.83 8.86 0.29
C VAL A 129 18.13 10.20 0.09
N SER A 130 16.81 10.28 0.36
CA SER A 130 16.04 11.51 0.21
C SER A 130 16.43 12.58 1.24
N GLY A 131 16.77 12.18 2.47
CA GLY A 131 17.15 13.09 3.55
C GLY A 131 18.51 13.77 3.34
N PHE A 132 19.43 13.09 2.63
CA PHE A 132 20.73 13.68 2.26
C PHE A 132 20.76 14.33 0.87
N ALA A 133 19.67 14.19 0.09
CA ALA A 133 19.58 14.81 -1.21
C ALA A 133 19.40 16.32 -1.09
N ARG A 134 20.04 17.06 -2.02
CA ARG A 134 19.78 18.49 -2.15
C ARG A 134 18.43 18.70 -2.85
N ALA A 135 17.76 19.78 -2.54
CA ALA A 135 16.44 20.10 -3.10
C ALA A 135 16.44 20.28 -4.62
N ASP A 136 17.57 20.71 -5.19
CA ASP A 136 17.80 20.88 -6.63
C ASP A 136 18.31 19.60 -7.32
N ASP A 137 18.66 18.56 -6.57
CA ASP A 137 19.15 17.29 -7.12
C ASP A 137 17.98 16.34 -7.41
N ALA A 138 17.32 16.58 -8.53
CA ALA A 138 16.20 15.78 -9.00
C ALA A 138 16.56 14.31 -9.24
N TYR A 139 17.83 13.98 -9.54
CA TYR A 139 18.26 12.61 -9.74
C TYR A 139 18.25 11.83 -8.43
N THR A 140 18.94 12.34 -7.40
CA THR A 140 19.00 11.68 -6.09
C THR A 140 17.60 11.61 -5.44
N LEU A 141 16.80 12.68 -5.55
CA LEU A 141 15.40 12.67 -5.09
C LEU A 141 14.57 11.65 -5.87
N GLY A 142 14.76 11.53 -7.19
CA GLY A 142 14.08 10.55 -8.01
C GLY A 142 14.40 9.10 -7.60
N VAL A 143 15.68 8.80 -7.34
CA VAL A 143 16.10 7.49 -6.82
C VAL A 143 15.50 7.24 -5.44
N GLY A 144 15.55 8.21 -4.54
CA GLY A 144 14.97 8.12 -3.21
C GLY A 144 13.46 7.84 -3.27
N LEU A 145 12.72 8.57 -4.10
CA LEU A 145 11.28 8.39 -4.25
C LEU A 145 10.91 7.08 -4.96
N PHE A 146 11.72 6.62 -5.90
CA PHE A 146 11.54 5.30 -6.50
C PHE A 146 11.64 4.18 -5.45
N LEU A 147 12.70 4.23 -4.63
CA LEU A 147 12.88 3.29 -3.51
C LEU A 147 11.73 3.39 -2.50
N LEU A 148 11.23 4.60 -2.24
CA LEU A 148 10.07 4.83 -1.38
C LEU A 148 8.83 4.09 -1.89
N GLY A 149 8.53 4.25 -3.17
CA GLY A 149 7.41 3.57 -3.82
C GLY A 149 7.56 2.05 -3.79
N LEU A 150 8.74 1.54 -4.11
CA LEU A 150 9.03 0.11 -4.10
C LEU A 150 8.95 -0.49 -2.70
N GLY A 151 9.51 0.17 -1.69
CA GLY A 151 9.44 -0.26 -0.30
C GLY A 151 8.01 -0.28 0.24
N TRP A 152 7.21 0.74 -0.09
CA TRP A 152 5.80 0.79 0.23
C TRP A 152 5.03 -0.36 -0.46
N SER A 153 5.27 -0.62 -1.73
CA SER A 153 4.67 -1.73 -2.46
C SER A 153 4.96 -3.08 -1.80
N CYS A 154 6.20 -3.31 -1.35
CA CYS A 154 6.58 -4.52 -0.63
C CYS A 154 5.81 -4.68 0.69
N THR A 155 5.72 -3.61 1.49
CA THR A 155 5.01 -3.66 2.79
C THR A 155 3.51 -3.83 2.60
N LEU A 156 2.91 -3.16 1.63
CA LEU A 156 1.47 -3.25 1.36
C LEU A 156 1.07 -4.62 0.81
N ILE A 157 1.73 -5.10 -0.24
CA ILE A 157 1.36 -6.34 -0.92
C ILE A 157 1.59 -7.55 0.00
N ALA A 158 2.80 -7.66 0.55
CA ALA A 158 3.11 -8.79 1.43
C ALA A 158 2.36 -8.69 2.77
N GLY A 159 2.13 -7.48 3.29
CA GLY A 159 1.34 -7.25 4.50
C GLY A 159 -0.13 -7.63 4.32
N SER A 160 -0.78 -7.20 3.24
CA SER A 160 -2.16 -7.56 2.92
C SER A 160 -2.33 -9.06 2.71
N ALA A 161 -1.38 -9.71 2.05
CA ALA A 161 -1.36 -11.15 1.89
C ALA A 161 -1.21 -11.86 3.25
N LEU A 162 -0.26 -11.45 4.08
CA LEU A 162 -0.06 -12.00 5.43
C LEU A 162 -1.30 -11.85 6.30
N LEU A 163 -1.95 -10.67 6.27
CA LEU A 163 -3.18 -10.42 6.99
C LEU A 163 -4.29 -11.38 6.54
N SER A 164 -4.49 -11.50 5.23
CA SER A 164 -5.50 -12.37 4.64
C SER A 164 -5.27 -13.85 4.95
N GLU A 165 -4.02 -14.30 5.04
CA GLU A 165 -3.65 -15.67 5.43
C GLU A 165 -3.77 -15.94 6.93
N SER A 166 -3.68 -14.88 7.74
CA SER A 166 -3.67 -14.98 9.21
C SER A 166 -5.06 -14.92 9.84
N VAL A 167 -6.10 -14.58 9.07
CA VAL A 167 -7.47 -14.46 9.58
C VAL A 167 -8.41 -15.46 8.92
N GLU A 168 -9.44 -15.89 9.65
CA GLU A 168 -10.48 -16.75 9.12
C GLU A 168 -11.22 -16.10 7.94
N SER A 169 -11.70 -16.91 7.00
CA SER A 169 -12.37 -16.44 5.79
C SER A 169 -13.54 -15.50 6.06
N ALA A 170 -14.29 -15.74 7.17
CA ALA A 170 -15.40 -14.89 7.58
C ALA A 170 -14.98 -13.45 7.96
N PHE A 171 -13.74 -13.23 8.37
CA PHE A 171 -13.23 -11.94 8.84
C PHE A 171 -12.28 -11.24 7.85
N LYS A 172 -11.94 -11.88 6.71
CA LYS A 172 -10.97 -11.32 5.76
C LYS A 172 -11.35 -9.91 5.31
N ALA A 173 -12.58 -9.72 4.85
CA ALA A 173 -13.04 -8.42 4.36
C ALA A 173 -13.04 -7.34 5.46
N SER A 174 -13.53 -7.68 6.67
CA SER A 174 -13.54 -6.76 7.81
C SER A 174 -12.15 -6.43 8.30
N SER A 175 -11.22 -7.39 8.27
CA SER A 175 -9.82 -7.19 8.67
C SER A 175 -9.07 -6.33 7.66
N GLN A 176 -9.32 -6.51 6.36
CA GLN A 176 -8.75 -5.65 5.32
C GLN A 176 -9.26 -4.21 5.46
N GLY A 177 -10.57 -4.01 5.64
CA GLY A 177 -11.12 -2.69 5.89
C GLY A 177 -10.57 -2.02 7.17
N ALA A 178 -10.33 -2.79 8.23
CA ALA A 178 -9.67 -2.27 9.44
C ALA A 178 -8.21 -1.87 9.17
N SER A 179 -7.48 -2.66 8.38
CA SER A 179 -6.12 -2.34 7.95
C SER A 179 -6.07 -1.05 7.13
N ASP A 180 -6.98 -0.90 6.17
CA ASP A 180 -7.06 0.29 5.33
C ASP A 180 -7.39 1.55 6.16
N LEU A 181 -8.28 1.41 7.16
CA LEU A 181 -8.59 2.50 8.08
C LEU A 181 -7.37 2.91 8.90
N VAL A 182 -6.66 1.96 9.50
CA VAL A 182 -5.43 2.23 10.28
C VAL A 182 -4.37 2.86 9.39
N MET A 183 -4.15 2.33 8.18
CA MET A 183 -3.22 2.86 7.20
C MET A 183 -3.52 4.34 6.89
N ASN A 184 -4.76 4.66 6.52
CA ASN A 184 -5.14 6.02 6.15
C ASN A 184 -5.10 7.00 7.33
N LEU A 185 -5.55 6.58 8.53
CA LEU A 185 -5.47 7.41 9.74
C LEU A 185 -4.01 7.67 10.14
N SER A 186 -3.15 6.67 10.04
CA SER A 186 -1.74 6.85 10.35
C SER A 186 -1.04 7.77 9.34
N GLY A 187 -1.36 7.66 8.06
CA GLY A 187 -0.85 8.57 7.03
C GLY A 187 -1.33 10.02 7.19
N ALA A 188 -2.55 10.22 7.72
CA ALA A 188 -3.06 11.57 8.01
C ALA A 188 -2.41 12.20 9.26
N ALA A 189 -1.78 11.41 10.12
CA ALA A 189 -1.09 11.86 11.31
C ALA A 189 0.43 12.10 11.11
N GLY A 190 1.02 11.62 10.00
CA GLY A 190 2.43 11.77 9.61
C GLY A 190 2.63 12.91 8.63
#